data_2bf9596fdab94d656172bdb582100141
#
_entry.id   2bf9596fdab94d656172bdb582100141
#
_cell.length_a   1.000
_cell.length_b   1.000
_cell.length_c   1.000
_cell.angle_alpha   90.00
_cell.angle_beta   90.00
_cell.angle_gamma   90.00
#
_symmetry.space_group_name_H-M   'P 1'
#
loop_
_entity.id
_entity.type
_entity.pdbx_description
1 polymer ?
#
loop_
_entity_poly.entity_id
_entity_poly.type
_entity_poly.pdbx_seq_one_letter_code
_entity_poly.pdbx_strand_id
1 'polypeptide(L)'
;LDPSDVLHLTDEQLDKIKIKSEDVEYCITTILKEIPNEQKSVRQLFLGLCSSATHLPQNIGIQTQSGAGKNHMINKVISKFPEKDIIILSNMTPKALFHEQGRTVVKDPETNDYQNLDDLTDGIDLEIEKKKEETESIEDKLHKENLKAEIKSLEREKRSLCAKAVKLIDLDGKVLVLLDTPDHNLLANITPILSHDRYEQTYKYVETNSGPIKTKGNVIRGFPTVIFTQAIDRSDKERSVEISRRFISISVNTSQKKVTDAIAIKVEKAGGARGEYDLKILDRADVYRVRLILAILMCKLKKLSEPYKRQLIEDKTLKLDDIESGTFIPFKEQLKTGLPHKQILDMTAAETFTTNLTLLAKINADSRPKLVYSDGLVVPIATFEDLAMAMSLLYDTNNPGLSPELQQWYEEVFMEVYNDKVAKQKTREE
;
A
#
# COMPACT_ATOMS: atom_id res chain seq x y z
N LEU A 1 -7.28 -23.58 0.96
CA LEU A 1 -7.50 -22.26 1.56
C LEU A 1 -8.05 -21.31 0.52
N ASP A 2 -9.21 -20.70 0.78
CA ASP A 2 -9.70 -19.59 -0.03
C ASP A 2 -8.86 -18.35 0.26
N PRO A 3 -8.58 -17.47 -0.72
CA PRO A 3 -7.89 -16.20 -0.47
C PRO A 3 -8.54 -15.33 0.62
N SER A 4 -9.86 -15.44 0.83
CA SER A 4 -10.58 -14.79 1.94
C SER A 4 -10.26 -15.39 3.30
N ASP A 5 -10.00 -16.70 3.36
CA ASP A 5 -9.71 -17.42 4.63
C ASP A 5 -8.33 -17.06 5.20
N VAL A 6 -7.42 -16.57 4.35
CA VAL A 6 -6.07 -16.16 4.78
C VAL A 6 -6.11 -15.12 5.89
N LEU A 7 -7.18 -14.30 5.92
CA LEU A 7 -7.37 -13.26 6.92
C LEU A 7 -7.66 -13.79 8.33
N HIS A 8 -8.09 -15.03 8.42
CA HIS A 8 -8.45 -15.70 9.67
C HIS A 8 -7.33 -16.63 10.16
N LEU A 9 -6.19 -16.67 9.43
CA LEU A 9 -5.03 -17.43 9.88
C LEU A 9 -4.41 -16.81 11.12
N THR A 10 -4.10 -17.65 12.10
CA THR A 10 -3.30 -17.22 13.25
C THR A 10 -1.85 -16.98 12.82
N ASP A 11 -1.11 -16.20 13.61
CA ASP A 11 0.31 -15.95 13.37
C ASP A 11 1.14 -17.22 13.26
N GLU A 12 0.84 -18.25 14.08
CA GLU A 12 1.51 -19.54 14.01
C GLU A 12 1.21 -20.29 12.71
N GLN A 13 -0.01 -20.20 12.21
CA GLN A 13 -0.40 -20.82 10.93
C GLN A 13 0.28 -20.08 9.77
N LEU A 14 0.33 -18.76 9.83
CA LEU A 14 0.97 -17.93 8.82
C LEU A 14 2.48 -18.19 8.75
N ASP A 15 3.16 -18.40 9.88
CA ASP A 15 4.60 -18.69 9.94
C ASP A 15 4.96 -20.06 9.37
N LYS A 16 4.03 -21.02 9.42
CA LYS A 16 4.23 -22.37 8.82
C LYS A 16 4.16 -22.35 7.30
N ILE A 17 3.45 -21.38 6.71
CA ILE A 17 3.36 -21.24 5.25
C ILE A 17 4.60 -20.49 4.75
N LYS A 18 5.35 -21.09 3.84
CA LYS A 18 6.54 -20.47 3.26
C LYS A 18 6.24 -19.98 1.85
N ILE A 19 6.51 -18.71 1.59
CA ILE A 19 6.46 -18.09 0.26
C ILE A 19 7.90 -17.97 -0.23
N LYS A 20 8.23 -18.77 -1.23
CA LYS A 20 9.57 -18.77 -1.83
C LYS A 20 9.68 -17.70 -2.92
N SER A 21 10.92 -17.34 -3.26
CA SER A 21 11.17 -16.39 -4.36
C SER A 21 10.56 -16.85 -5.69
N GLU A 22 10.54 -18.19 -5.92
CA GLU A 22 9.91 -18.78 -7.10
C GLU A 22 8.40 -18.59 -7.12
N ASP A 23 7.72 -18.56 -5.95
CA ASP A 23 6.29 -18.29 -5.87
C ASP A 23 5.98 -16.81 -6.20
N VAL A 24 6.84 -15.89 -5.77
CA VAL A 24 6.75 -14.47 -6.12
C VAL A 24 6.94 -14.29 -7.62
N GLU A 25 7.96 -14.92 -8.19
CA GLU A 25 8.22 -14.85 -9.64
C GLU A 25 7.10 -15.50 -10.45
N TYR A 26 6.52 -16.59 -9.95
CA TYR A 26 5.33 -17.22 -10.54
C TYR A 26 4.14 -16.25 -10.58
N CYS A 27 3.91 -15.45 -9.52
CA CYS A 27 2.86 -14.43 -9.51
C CYS A 27 3.10 -13.39 -10.61
N ILE A 28 4.33 -12.87 -10.69
CA ILE A 28 4.70 -11.84 -11.68
C ILE A 28 4.59 -12.37 -13.11
N THR A 29 5.11 -13.55 -13.38
CA THR A 29 5.06 -14.17 -14.71
C THR A 29 3.63 -14.51 -15.14
N THR A 30 2.79 -14.92 -14.20
CA THR A 30 1.37 -15.16 -14.46
C THR A 30 0.63 -13.87 -14.82
N ILE A 31 0.89 -12.78 -14.10
CA ILE A 31 0.36 -11.45 -14.44
C ILE A 31 0.83 -11.00 -15.84
N LEU A 32 2.08 -11.24 -16.17
CA LEU A 32 2.68 -10.87 -17.45
C LEU A 32 2.08 -11.64 -18.65
N LYS A 33 1.45 -12.81 -18.45
CA LYS A 33 0.68 -13.48 -19.51
C LYS A 33 -0.48 -12.62 -20.02
N GLU A 34 -1.09 -11.81 -19.14
CA GLU A 34 -2.17 -10.89 -19.50
C GLU A 34 -1.68 -9.54 -20.00
N ILE A 35 -0.41 -9.17 -19.75
CA ILE A 35 0.19 -7.86 -20.06
C ILE A 35 1.57 -8.07 -20.66
N PRO A 36 1.67 -8.62 -21.87
CA PRO A 36 2.97 -8.92 -22.49
C PRO A 36 3.78 -7.63 -22.72
N ASN A 37 5.11 -7.77 -22.71
CA ASN A 37 6.09 -6.69 -22.94
C ASN A 37 6.10 -5.56 -21.89
N GLU A 38 5.60 -5.81 -20.66
CA GLU A 38 5.57 -4.84 -19.55
C GLU A 38 6.35 -5.31 -18.31
N GLN A 39 7.40 -6.09 -18.48
CA GLN A 39 8.11 -6.76 -17.38
C GLN A 39 8.53 -5.80 -16.26
N LYS A 40 9.15 -4.67 -16.61
CA LYS A 40 9.65 -3.70 -15.62
C LYS A 40 8.50 -2.95 -14.95
N SER A 41 7.56 -2.43 -15.75
CA SER A 41 6.41 -1.67 -15.25
C SER A 41 5.55 -2.51 -14.32
N VAL A 42 5.31 -3.78 -14.67
CA VAL A 42 4.55 -4.72 -13.84
C VAL A 42 5.31 -5.03 -12.55
N ARG A 43 6.64 -5.26 -12.61
CA ARG A 43 7.44 -5.51 -11.40
C ARG A 43 7.45 -4.32 -10.45
N GLN A 44 7.63 -3.10 -10.96
CA GLN A 44 7.62 -1.90 -10.13
C GLN A 44 6.22 -1.66 -9.53
N LEU A 45 5.15 -1.87 -10.32
CA LEU A 45 3.78 -1.77 -9.83
C LEU A 45 3.48 -2.85 -8.77
N PHE A 46 3.97 -4.07 -8.96
CA PHE A 46 3.87 -5.16 -8.00
C PHE A 46 4.56 -4.81 -6.67
N LEU A 47 5.80 -4.28 -6.72
CA LEU A 47 6.51 -3.80 -5.54
C LEU A 47 5.75 -2.70 -4.81
N GLY A 48 5.25 -1.71 -5.54
CA GLY A 48 4.43 -0.65 -4.95
C GLY A 48 3.17 -1.18 -4.26
N LEU A 49 2.48 -2.14 -4.87
CA LEU A 49 1.32 -2.78 -4.25
C LEU A 49 1.72 -3.54 -2.97
N CYS A 50 2.81 -4.29 -3.01
CA CYS A 50 3.33 -4.98 -1.82
C CYS A 50 3.78 -4.00 -0.74
N SER A 51 4.30 -2.82 -1.12
CA SER A 51 4.77 -1.80 -0.18
C SER A 51 3.66 -1.27 0.73
N SER A 52 2.40 -1.25 0.27
CA SER A 52 1.26 -0.83 1.07
C SER A 52 1.10 -1.65 2.37
N ALA A 53 1.47 -2.93 2.33
CA ALA A 53 1.42 -3.80 3.49
C ALA A 53 2.59 -3.57 4.47
N THR A 54 3.57 -2.77 4.09
CA THR A 54 4.75 -2.45 4.91
C THR A 54 4.61 -1.07 5.56
N HIS A 55 5.60 -0.70 6.36
CA HIS A 55 5.75 0.67 6.85
C HIS A 55 6.51 1.58 5.86
N LEU A 56 6.88 1.08 4.67
CA LEU A 56 7.60 1.81 3.62
C LEU A 56 6.74 1.88 2.34
N PRO A 57 5.58 2.53 2.35
CA PRO A 57 4.72 2.62 1.18
C PRO A 57 5.39 3.44 0.07
N GLN A 58 5.21 3.01 -1.17
CA GLN A 58 5.72 3.70 -2.35
C GLN A 58 4.59 4.25 -3.18
N ASN A 59 4.64 5.53 -3.51
CA ASN A 59 3.70 6.12 -4.44
C ASN A 59 4.17 5.94 -5.89
N ILE A 60 3.24 5.62 -6.79
CA ILE A 60 3.54 5.29 -8.19
C ILE A 60 2.77 6.20 -9.13
N GLY A 61 3.49 6.88 -10.00
CA GLY A 61 2.94 7.69 -11.09
C GLY A 61 3.15 6.99 -12.44
N ILE A 62 2.07 6.68 -13.15
CA ILE A 62 2.14 6.06 -14.47
C ILE A 62 1.95 7.12 -15.52
N GLN A 63 3.04 7.51 -16.17
CA GLN A 63 3.08 8.58 -17.16
C GLN A 63 3.30 8.00 -18.56
N THR A 64 2.36 8.23 -19.48
CA THR A 64 2.51 7.87 -20.87
C THR A 64 1.42 8.53 -21.72
N GLN A 65 1.51 8.42 -23.03
CA GLN A 65 0.51 8.93 -23.96
C GLN A 65 -0.89 8.31 -23.71
N SER A 66 -1.91 9.06 -24.05
CA SER A 66 -3.29 8.55 -24.00
C SER A 66 -3.45 7.33 -24.90
N GLY A 67 -4.22 6.35 -24.46
CA GLY A 67 -4.45 5.11 -25.22
C GLY A 67 -3.38 4.02 -25.09
N ALA A 68 -2.23 4.26 -24.41
CA ALA A 68 -1.13 3.30 -24.27
C ALA A 68 -1.43 2.08 -23.35
N GLY A 69 -2.63 1.98 -22.80
CA GLY A 69 -3.03 0.83 -21.98
C GLY A 69 -2.74 0.94 -20.47
N LYS A 70 -2.51 2.16 -19.93
CA LYS A 70 -2.27 2.40 -18.49
C LYS A 70 -3.29 1.73 -17.58
N ASN A 71 -4.56 2.08 -17.76
CA ASN A 71 -5.65 1.58 -16.92
C ASN A 71 -5.83 0.06 -17.06
N HIS A 72 -5.57 -0.49 -18.27
CA HIS A 72 -5.58 -1.92 -18.47
C HIS A 72 -4.51 -2.62 -17.64
N MET A 73 -3.26 -2.12 -17.66
CA MET A 73 -2.15 -2.67 -16.85
C MET A 73 -2.49 -2.62 -15.35
N ILE A 74 -2.89 -1.44 -14.84
CA ILE A 74 -3.24 -1.29 -13.44
C ILE A 74 -4.32 -2.30 -13.05
N ASN A 75 -5.45 -2.31 -13.76
CA ASN A 75 -6.59 -3.16 -13.44
C ASN A 75 -6.23 -4.65 -13.45
N LYS A 76 -5.36 -5.09 -14.37
CA LYS A 76 -4.92 -6.49 -14.41
C LYS A 76 -4.03 -6.85 -13.23
N VAL A 77 -3.14 -5.96 -12.81
CA VAL A 77 -2.27 -6.20 -11.66
C VAL A 77 -3.08 -6.15 -10.35
N ILE A 78 -3.84 -5.08 -10.11
CA ILE A 78 -4.61 -4.92 -8.85
C ILE A 78 -5.67 -6.02 -8.67
N SER A 79 -6.24 -6.57 -9.77
CA SER A 79 -7.24 -7.65 -9.70
C SER A 79 -6.71 -8.96 -9.07
N LYS A 80 -5.40 -9.08 -8.90
CA LYS A 80 -4.76 -10.24 -8.25
C LYS A 80 -4.51 -10.03 -6.75
N PHE A 81 -4.51 -8.78 -6.29
CA PHE A 81 -4.32 -8.42 -4.88
C PHE A 81 -5.63 -8.45 -4.08
N PRO A 82 -5.59 -8.53 -2.74
CA PRO A 82 -6.79 -8.54 -1.91
C PRO A 82 -7.64 -7.29 -2.14
N GLU A 83 -8.89 -7.47 -2.56
CA GLU A 83 -9.80 -6.39 -2.93
C GLU A 83 -10.04 -5.40 -1.78
N LYS A 84 -10.12 -5.88 -0.54
CA LYS A 84 -10.30 -5.06 0.67
C LYS A 84 -9.19 -4.04 0.93
N ASP A 85 -7.98 -4.26 0.36
CA ASP A 85 -6.84 -3.38 0.52
C ASP A 85 -6.77 -2.32 -0.59
N ILE A 86 -7.65 -2.38 -1.60
CA ILE A 86 -7.64 -1.52 -2.78
C ILE A 86 -8.85 -0.60 -2.78
N ILE A 87 -8.60 0.71 -2.88
CA ILE A 87 -9.61 1.75 -2.99
C ILE A 87 -9.44 2.44 -4.35
N ILE A 88 -10.40 2.25 -5.26
CA ILE A 88 -10.36 2.86 -6.58
C ILE A 88 -11.18 4.14 -6.53
N LEU A 89 -10.53 5.26 -6.86
CA LEU A 89 -11.14 6.58 -6.87
C LEU A 89 -11.25 7.07 -8.32
N SER A 90 -12.47 7.28 -8.79
CA SER A 90 -12.74 7.90 -10.08
C SER A 90 -13.48 9.23 -9.85
N ASN A 91 -12.89 10.34 -10.31
CA ASN A 91 -13.49 11.68 -10.24
C ASN A 91 -14.00 12.09 -8.84
N MET A 92 -13.27 11.73 -7.79
CA MET A 92 -13.70 11.91 -6.42
C MET A 92 -13.15 13.23 -5.86
N THR A 93 -14.02 13.98 -5.17
CA THR A 93 -13.57 15.11 -4.35
C THR A 93 -13.04 14.63 -3.01
N PRO A 94 -12.15 15.39 -2.32
CA PRO A 94 -11.70 15.02 -0.99
C PRO A 94 -12.85 14.76 -0.01
N LYS A 95 -13.95 15.51 -0.11
CA LYS A 95 -15.15 15.31 0.72
C LYS A 95 -15.80 13.94 0.48
N ALA A 96 -15.85 13.47 -0.76
CA ALA A 96 -16.43 12.18 -1.08
C ALA A 96 -15.62 11.03 -0.47
N LEU A 97 -14.28 11.10 -0.49
CA LEU A 97 -13.41 10.12 0.17
C LEU A 97 -13.77 9.99 1.67
N PHE A 98 -13.97 11.11 2.38
CA PHE A 98 -14.35 11.09 3.79
C PHE A 98 -15.76 10.52 4.02
N HIS A 99 -16.69 10.75 3.10
CA HIS A 99 -18.05 10.24 3.23
C HIS A 99 -18.17 8.75 2.97
N GLU A 100 -17.45 8.23 1.97
CA GLU A 100 -17.56 6.84 1.55
C GLU A 100 -16.70 5.88 2.37
N GLN A 101 -15.50 6.32 2.79
CA GLN A 101 -14.53 5.45 3.46
C GLN A 101 -14.43 5.68 4.98
N GLY A 102 -15.03 6.76 5.49
CA GLY A 102 -14.93 7.12 6.91
C GLY A 102 -15.90 6.37 7.81
N ARG A 103 -15.38 5.67 8.82
CA ARG A 103 -16.19 5.13 9.95
C ARG A 103 -16.25 6.13 11.08
N THR A 104 -17.37 6.15 11.81
CA THR A 104 -17.55 7.02 12.98
C THR A 104 -16.94 6.36 14.18
N VAL A 105 -15.97 7.01 14.81
CA VAL A 105 -15.20 6.45 15.92
C VAL A 105 -15.05 7.45 17.07
N VAL A 106 -14.79 6.92 18.26
CA VAL A 106 -14.41 7.69 19.44
C VAL A 106 -13.00 7.29 19.82
N LYS A 107 -12.16 8.27 20.12
CA LYS A 107 -10.80 8.03 20.59
C LYS A 107 -10.83 7.67 22.07
N ASP A 108 -10.30 6.50 22.40
CA ASP A 108 -10.11 6.07 23.79
C ASP A 108 -8.93 6.89 24.40
N PRO A 109 -9.14 7.60 25.52
CA PRO A 109 -8.10 8.40 26.15
C PRO A 109 -7.00 7.57 26.81
N GLU A 110 -7.25 6.31 27.18
CA GLU A 110 -6.30 5.45 27.89
C GLU A 110 -5.39 4.72 26.89
N THR A 111 -5.98 4.08 25.90
CA THR A 111 -5.23 3.32 24.88
C THR A 111 -4.76 4.17 23.71
N ASN A 112 -5.31 5.40 23.58
CA ASN A 112 -5.05 6.31 22.44
C ASN A 112 -5.47 5.73 21.06
N ASP A 113 -6.21 4.64 21.04
CA ASP A 113 -6.76 3.99 19.84
C ASP A 113 -8.22 4.42 19.57
N TYR A 114 -8.78 3.99 18.45
CA TYR A 114 -10.11 4.35 17.99
C TYR A 114 -11.06 3.17 18.10
N GLN A 115 -12.19 3.38 18.81
CA GLN A 115 -13.28 2.42 18.94
C GLN A 115 -14.46 2.86 18.07
N ASN A 116 -15.14 1.90 17.44
CA ASN A 116 -16.31 2.20 16.63
C ASN A 116 -17.44 2.75 17.52
N LEU A 117 -18.04 3.87 17.11
CA LEU A 117 -19.12 4.50 17.88
C LEU A 117 -20.33 3.57 17.98
N ASP A 118 -20.67 2.87 16.90
CA ASP A 118 -21.85 1.99 16.88
C ASP A 118 -21.70 0.86 17.90
N ASP A 119 -20.52 0.22 17.98
CA ASP A 119 -20.24 -0.84 18.95
C ASP A 119 -20.38 -0.36 20.40
N LEU A 120 -19.93 0.88 20.68
CA LEU A 120 -20.04 1.49 22.00
C LEU A 120 -21.49 1.87 22.35
N THR A 121 -22.23 2.40 21.37
CA THR A 121 -23.61 2.84 21.61
C THR A 121 -24.61 1.69 21.66
N ASP A 122 -24.39 0.62 20.88
CA ASP A 122 -25.24 -0.58 20.89
C ASP A 122 -25.22 -1.26 22.27
N GLY A 123 -24.04 -1.33 22.91
CA GLY A 123 -23.92 -1.82 24.28
C GLY A 123 -24.74 -0.98 25.28
N ILE A 124 -24.66 0.34 25.18
CA ILE A 124 -25.43 1.27 26.04
C ILE A 124 -26.93 1.16 25.76
N ASP A 125 -27.33 1.05 24.50
CA ASP A 125 -28.75 0.91 24.11
C ASP A 125 -29.35 -0.37 24.66
N LEU A 126 -28.65 -1.50 24.58
CA LEU A 126 -29.08 -2.77 25.17
C LEU A 126 -29.22 -2.66 26.70
N GLU A 127 -28.34 -1.95 27.37
CA GLU A 127 -28.44 -1.75 28.83
C GLU A 127 -29.60 -0.83 29.18
N ILE A 128 -29.87 0.20 28.41
CA ILE A 128 -31.02 1.08 28.57
C ILE A 128 -32.34 0.31 28.39
N GLU A 129 -32.44 -0.56 27.37
CA GLU A 129 -33.62 -1.39 27.12
C GLU A 129 -33.89 -2.33 28.29
N LYS A 130 -32.89 -3.07 28.78
CA LYS A 130 -33.01 -3.95 29.94
C LYS A 130 -33.50 -3.21 31.18
N LYS A 131 -32.92 -2.03 31.46
CA LYS A 131 -33.32 -1.22 32.61
C LYS A 131 -34.72 -0.63 32.45
N LYS A 132 -35.20 -0.36 31.25
CA LYS A 132 -36.57 0.06 30.96
C LYS A 132 -37.56 -1.08 31.25
N GLU A 133 -37.29 -2.29 30.76
CA GLU A 133 -38.09 -3.48 31.02
C GLU A 133 -38.17 -3.78 32.54
N GLU A 134 -37.03 -3.69 33.23
CA GLU A 134 -36.96 -3.83 34.68
C GLU A 134 -37.78 -2.75 35.38
N THR A 135 -37.72 -1.51 34.94
CA THR A 135 -38.49 -0.38 35.48
C THR A 135 -40.00 -0.59 35.34
N GLU A 136 -40.47 -1.26 34.30
CA GLU A 136 -41.88 -1.57 34.08
C GLU A 136 -42.39 -2.68 35.02
N SER A 137 -41.54 -3.63 35.36
CA SER A 137 -41.87 -4.81 36.19
C SER A 137 -41.82 -4.54 37.69
N ILE A 138 -41.23 -3.44 38.15
CA ILE A 138 -41.04 -3.12 39.56
C ILE A 138 -42.15 -2.22 40.10
N GLU A 139 -42.75 -2.61 41.25
CA GLU A 139 -43.75 -1.80 41.98
C GLU A 139 -43.11 -0.82 42.97
N ASP A 140 -41.89 -1.09 43.47
CA ASP A 140 -41.20 -0.24 44.44
C ASP A 140 -40.81 1.11 43.80
N LYS A 141 -41.38 2.18 44.36
CA LYS A 141 -41.22 3.55 43.85
C LYS A 141 -39.79 4.05 43.97
N LEU A 142 -39.08 3.70 45.06
CA LEU A 142 -37.69 4.15 45.25
C LEU A 142 -36.74 3.47 44.28
N HIS A 143 -36.93 2.17 44.07
CA HIS A 143 -36.12 1.41 43.11
C HIS A 143 -36.37 1.88 41.67
N LYS A 144 -37.62 2.18 41.34
CA LYS A 144 -38.01 2.76 40.05
C LYS A 144 -37.38 4.14 39.76
N GLU A 145 -37.24 4.99 40.78
CA GLU A 145 -36.56 6.28 40.67
C GLU A 145 -35.05 6.12 40.46
N ASN A 146 -34.42 5.15 41.12
CA ASN A 146 -33.01 4.85 40.93
C ASN A 146 -32.70 4.35 39.48
N LEU A 147 -33.49 3.40 38.96
CA LEU A 147 -33.34 2.92 37.58
C LEU A 147 -33.54 4.03 36.56
N LYS A 148 -34.49 4.94 36.75
CA LYS A 148 -34.64 6.12 35.88
C LYS A 148 -33.43 7.06 35.93
N ALA A 149 -32.80 7.21 37.09
CA ALA A 149 -31.58 8.00 37.22
C ALA A 149 -30.41 7.35 36.48
N GLU A 150 -30.30 6.02 36.55
CA GLU A 150 -29.28 5.24 35.81
C GLU A 150 -29.51 5.32 34.30
N ILE A 151 -30.74 5.14 33.83
CA ILE A 151 -31.09 5.32 32.40
C ILE A 151 -30.68 6.71 31.92
N LYS A 152 -30.99 7.76 32.70
CA LYS A 152 -30.61 9.14 32.35
C LYS A 152 -29.09 9.35 32.35
N SER A 153 -28.33 8.63 33.17
CA SER A 153 -26.87 8.63 33.18
C SER A 153 -26.32 8.00 31.91
N LEU A 154 -26.84 6.83 31.52
CA LEU A 154 -26.44 6.14 30.26
C LEU A 154 -26.78 6.97 29.03
N GLU A 155 -27.93 7.63 28.98
CA GLU A 155 -28.28 8.56 27.91
C GLU A 155 -27.33 9.77 27.83
N ARG A 156 -26.84 10.27 28.97
CA ARG A 156 -25.85 11.34 29.00
C ARG A 156 -24.49 10.85 28.49
N GLU A 157 -24.09 9.65 28.88
CA GLU A 157 -22.87 9.00 28.40
C GLU A 157 -22.91 8.81 26.88
N LYS A 158 -24.00 8.24 26.35
CA LYS A 158 -24.21 8.12 24.90
C LYS A 158 -24.09 9.45 24.18
N ARG A 159 -24.73 10.51 24.68
CA ARG A 159 -24.62 11.86 24.11
C ARG A 159 -23.18 12.39 24.15
N SER A 160 -22.44 12.11 25.22
CA SER A 160 -21.04 12.50 25.35
C SER A 160 -20.16 11.80 24.32
N LEU A 161 -20.36 10.49 24.10
CA LEU A 161 -19.65 9.70 23.08
C LEU A 161 -19.95 10.26 21.69
N CYS A 162 -21.24 10.46 21.36
CA CYS A 162 -21.63 11.05 20.08
C CYS A 162 -21.02 12.46 19.84
N ALA A 163 -20.88 13.26 20.90
CA ALA A 163 -20.28 14.58 20.80
C ALA A 163 -18.75 14.56 20.56
N LYS A 164 -18.08 13.51 21.05
CA LYS A 164 -16.64 13.30 20.86
C LYS A 164 -16.31 12.53 19.57
N ALA A 165 -17.31 11.97 18.91
CA ALA A 165 -17.12 11.15 17.72
C ALA A 165 -16.52 11.95 16.55
N VAL A 166 -15.58 11.32 15.87
CA VAL A 166 -14.94 11.83 14.65
C VAL A 166 -15.08 10.78 13.54
N LYS A 167 -14.98 11.22 12.28
CA LYS A 167 -14.84 10.28 11.16
C LYS A 167 -13.38 9.91 10.98
N LEU A 168 -13.08 8.62 11.06
CA LEU A 168 -11.76 8.05 10.81
C LEU A 168 -11.74 7.37 9.45
N ILE A 169 -10.77 7.76 8.60
CA ILE A 169 -10.37 7.01 7.44
C ILE A 169 -9.07 6.32 7.78
N ASP A 170 -9.09 4.98 7.81
CA ASP A 170 -7.89 4.18 8.04
C ASP A 170 -7.32 3.73 6.69
N LEU A 171 -6.21 4.35 6.32
CA LEU A 171 -5.48 4.09 5.08
C LEU A 171 -4.27 3.17 5.29
N ASP A 172 -4.06 2.68 6.51
CA ASP A 172 -2.95 1.77 6.77
C ASP A 172 -3.11 0.47 5.99
N GLY A 173 -2.08 0.12 5.25
CA GLY A 173 -2.09 -1.06 4.39
C GLY A 173 -3.01 -0.95 3.18
N LYS A 174 -3.50 0.25 2.82
CA LYS A 174 -4.37 0.48 1.67
C LYS A 174 -3.60 0.97 0.44
N VAL A 175 -4.17 0.69 -0.72
CA VAL A 175 -3.74 1.22 -2.00
C VAL A 175 -4.84 2.13 -2.54
N LEU A 176 -4.51 3.41 -2.76
CA LEU A 176 -5.40 4.36 -3.41
C LEU A 176 -5.08 4.40 -4.90
N VAL A 177 -6.02 4.03 -5.75
CA VAL A 177 -5.85 4.04 -7.21
C VAL A 177 -6.66 5.17 -7.81
N LEU A 178 -5.97 6.15 -8.38
CA LEU A 178 -6.55 7.29 -9.08
C LEU A 178 -6.41 7.03 -10.59
N LEU A 179 -7.50 6.64 -11.23
CA LEU A 179 -7.50 6.26 -12.66
C LEU A 179 -7.38 7.45 -13.61
N ASP A 180 -7.63 8.65 -13.11
CA ASP A 180 -7.48 9.90 -13.85
C ASP A 180 -6.51 10.83 -13.13
N THR A 181 -6.01 11.85 -13.84
CA THR A 181 -5.16 12.88 -13.23
C THR A 181 -5.96 13.62 -12.16
N PRO A 182 -5.55 13.56 -10.89
CA PRO A 182 -6.25 14.25 -9.82
C PRO A 182 -6.25 15.77 -10.07
N ASP A 183 -7.34 16.44 -9.73
CA ASP A 183 -7.37 17.88 -9.77
C ASP A 183 -6.42 18.51 -8.73
N HIS A 184 -6.14 19.80 -8.88
CA HIS A 184 -5.24 20.52 -7.98
C HIS A 184 -5.70 20.49 -6.53
N ASN A 185 -7.00 20.57 -6.29
CA ASN A 185 -7.56 20.60 -4.93
C ASN A 185 -7.43 19.25 -4.26
N LEU A 186 -7.65 18.16 -5.02
CA LEU A 186 -7.46 16.82 -4.51
C LEU A 186 -5.99 16.57 -4.17
N LEU A 187 -5.06 16.91 -5.08
CA LEU A 187 -3.62 16.79 -4.83
C LEU A 187 -3.18 17.59 -3.60
N ALA A 188 -3.60 18.84 -3.47
CA ALA A 188 -3.26 19.67 -2.32
C ALA A 188 -3.76 19.07 -0.99
N ASN A 189 -4.95 18.47 -0.98
CA ASN A 189 -5.52 17.86 0.22
C ASN A 189 -4.89 16.51 0.58
N ILE A 190 -4.42 15.73 -0.41
CA ILE A 190 -3.75 14.43 -0.16
C ILE A 190 -2.23 14.58 -0.05
N THR A 191 -1.66 15.72 -0.38
CA THR A 191 -0.20 15.98 -0.28
C THR A 191 0.39 15.60 1.07
N PRO A 192 -0.21 15.92 2.23
CA PRO A 192 0.32 15.50 3.52
C PRO A 192 0.31 13.98 3.73
N ILE A 193 -0.63 13.27 3.08
CA ILE A 193 -0.68 11.81 3.08
C ILE A 193 0.45 11.24 2.20
N LEU A 194 0.68 11.88 1.03
CA LEU A 194 1.72 11.46 0.09
C LEU A 194 3.14 11.71 0.60
N SER A 195 3.32 12.70 1.47
CA SER A 195 4.63 13.04 2.05
C SER A 195 5.04 12.13 3.20
N HIS A 196 4.12 11.30 3.70
CA HIS A 196 4.33 10.42 4.85
C HIS A 196 4.90 11.15 6.10
N ASP A 197 4.59 12.47 6.23
CA ASP A 197 5.13 13.31 7.32
C ASP A 197 4.51 12.98 8.68
N ARG A 198 3.25 12.54 8.69
CA ARG A 198 2.52 12.21 9.92
C ARG A 198 1.61 11.02 9.71
N TYR A 199 1.73 10.03 10.59
CA TYR A 199 0.89 8.84 10.55
C TYR A 199 -0.59 9.11 10.83
N GLU A 200 -0.91 10.15 11.62
CA GLU A 200 -2.28 10.57 11.93
C GLU A 200 -2.43 12.07 11.66
N GLN A 201 -3.44 12.45 10.90
CA GLN A 201 -3.74 13.85 10.57
C GLN A 201 -5.21 14.16 10.82
N THR A 202 -5.49 15.30 11.44
CA THR A 202 -6.85 15.76 11.72
C THR A 202 -7.21 16.90 10.79
N TYR A 203 -8.28 16.73 10.04
CA TYR A 203 -8.88 17.74 9.19
C TYR A 203 -10.15 18.28 9.85
N LYS A 204 -10.20 19.58 10.08
CA LYS A 204 -11.40 20.26 10.61
C LYS A 204 -12.20 20.84 9.45
N TYR A 205 -13.49 20.55 9.42
CA TYR A 205 -14.41 21.18 8.48
C TYR A 205 -15.64 21.74 9.20
N VAL A 206 -16.21 22.75 8.61
CA VAL A 206 -17.41 23.41 9.14
C VAL A 206 -18.63 22.80 8.45
N GLU A 207 -19.54 22.27 9.24
CA GLU A 207 -20.82 21.79 8.75
C GLU A 207 -21.82 22.96 8.74
N THR A 208 -22.29 23.33 7.55
CA THR A 208 -23.18 24.50 7.33
C THR A 208 -24.66 24.12 7.19
N ASN A 209 -25.03 22.86 7.50
CA ASN A 209 -26.42 22.44 7.41
C ASN A 209 -27.23 22.98 8.58
N SER A 210 -28.16 23.90 8.29
CA SER A 210 -29.33 24.39 9.07
C SER A 210 -29.28 24.24 10.61
N GLY A 211 -28.21 24.74 11.24
CA GLY A 211 -28.04 24.73 12.70
C GLY A 211 -26.84 25.57 13.14
N PRO A 212 -26.56 25.68 14.45
CA PRO A 212 -25.37 26.37 14.91
C PRO A 212 -24.12 25.74 14.29
N ILE A 213 -23.22 26.57 13.79
CA ILE A 213 -21.96 26.18 13.14
C ILE A 213 -21.22 25.20 14.05
N LYS A 214 -21.12 23.92 13.65
CA LYS A 214 -20.36 22.89 14.37
C LYS A 214 -19.13 22.54 13.56
N THR A 215 -17.98 22.63 14.20
CA THR A 215 -16.73 22.14 13.61
C THR A 215 -16.64 20.64 13.92
N LYS A 216 -16.67 19.81 12.86
CA LYS A 216 -16.40 18.37 12.97
C LYS A 216 -14.98 18.09 12.54
N GLY A 217 -14.34 17.12 13.19
CA GLY A 217 -13.02 16.61 12.82
C GLY A 217 -13.13 15.34 11.99
N ASN A 218 -12.36 15.26 10.91
CA ASN A 218 -12.06 14.01 10.23
C ASN A 218 -10.62 13.65 10.52
N VAL A 219 -10.36 12.39 10.78
CA VAL A 219 -9.01 11.88 11.02
C VAL A 219 -8.65 10.94 9.87
N ILE A 220 -7.48 11.13 9.30
CA ILE A 220 -6.86 10.16 8.40
C ILE A 220 -5.70 9.53 9.16
N ARG A 221 -5.65 8.20 9.17
CA ARG A 221 -4.59 7.42 9.79
C ARG A 221 -3.93 6.51 8.75
N GLY A 222 -2.62 6.36 8.85
CA GLY A 222 -1.83 5.45 8.03
C GLY A 222 -1.25 6.06 6.77
N PHE A 223 -0.28 5.36 6.22
CA PHE A 223 0.41 5.72 5.00
C PHE A 223 -0.01 4.76 3.87
N PRO A 224 -0.90 5.18 2.95
CA PRO A 224 -1.27 4.37 1.82
C PRO A 224 -0.20 4.40 0.74
N THR A 225 -0.18 3.37 -0.11
CA THR A 225 0.41 3.47 -1.44
C THR A 225 -0.57 4.17 -2.37
N VAL A 226 -0.13 5.21 -3.07
CA VAL A 226 -0.97 5.91 -4.05
C VAL A 226 -0.49 5.61 -5.46
N ILE A 227 -1.40 5.16 -6.31
CA ILE A 227 -1.16 4.91 -7.72
C ILE A 227 -2.02 5.86 -8.53
N PHE A 228 -1.41 6.66 -9.40
CA PHE A 228 -2.18 7.52 -10.29
C PHE A 228 -1.71 7.40 -11.73
N THR A 229 -2.61 7.72 -12.65
CA THR A 229 -2.29 7.79 -14.08
C THR A 229 -2.31 9.23 -14.55
N GLN A 230 -1.30 9.62 -15.31
CA GLN A 230 -1.22 10.93 -15.93
C GLN A 230 -0.95 10.80 -17.43
N ALA A 231 -1.71 11.53 -18.24
CA ALA A 231 -1.32 11.78 -19.62
C ALA A 231 -0.14 12.76 -19.61
N ILE A 232 0.87 12.49 -20.39
CA ILE A 232 1.99 13.43 -20.57
C ILE A 232 1.45 14.64 -21.32
N ASP A 233 1.15 15.71 -20.58
CA ASP A 233 0.92 17.01 -21.15
C ASP A 233 2.17 17.86 -20.99
N ARG A 234 2.72 18.32 -22.11
CA ARG A 234 3.99 19.09 -22.15
C ARG A 234 3.83 20.53 -21.62
N SER A 235 2.62 20.96 -21.31
CA SER A 235 2.31 22.34 -20.93
C SER A 235 2.58 22.70 -19.46
N ASP A 236 2.67 21.71 -18.54
CA ASP A 236 2.74 21.93 -17.09
C ASP A 236 4.06 21.44 -16.48
N LYS A 237 5.18 22.13 -16.79
CA LYS A 237 6.53 21.74 -16.34
C LYS A 237 6.73 21.83 -14.82
N GLU A 238 6.16 22.81 -14.13
CA GLU A 238 6.34 22.98 -12.68
C GLU A 238 5.62 21.91 -11.87
N ARG A 239 4.41 21.54 -12.28
CA ARG A 239 3.63 20.44 -11.67
C ARG A 239 4.30 19.11 -11.80
N SER A 240 4.95 18.83 -12.93
CA SER A 240 5.62 17.56 -13.18
C SER A 240 6.79 17.35 -12.20
N VAL A 241 7.47 18.41 -11.77
CA VAL A 241 8.64 18.35 -10.88
C VAL A 241 8.22 18.01 -9.44
N GLU A 242 7.16 18.64 -8.91
CA GLU A 242 6.71 18.35 -7.53
C GLU A 242 6.11 16.94 -7.41
N ILE A 243 5.33 16.52 -8.40
CA ILE A 243 4.77 15.17 -8.46
C ILE A 243 5.90 14.14 -8.62
N SER A 244 6.89 14.40 -9.49
CA SER A 244 7.98 13.46 -9.75
C SER A 244 8.86 13.18 -8.52
N ARG A 245 8.92 14.08 -7.56
CA ARG A 245 9.67 13.87 -6.30
C ARG A 245 8.97 12.93 -5.32
N ARG A 246 7.65 12.78 -5.42
CA ARG A 246 6.83 12.01 -4.48
C ARG A 246 6.37 10.67 -5.04
N PHE A 247 6.62 10.43 -6.32
CA PHE A 247 6.14 9.26 -7.03
C PHE A 247 7.25 8.63 -7.85
N ILE A 248 7.31 7.31 -7.77
CA ILE A 248 8.14 6.54 -8.70
C ILE A 248 7.44 6.56 -10.06
N SER A 249 8.10 7.15 -11.03
CA SER A 249 7.56 7.24 -12.40
C SER A 249 7.74 5.92 -13.13
N ILE A 250 6.63 5.38 -13.62
CA ILE A 250 6.60 4.20 -14.49
C ILE A 250 6.12 4.63 -15.86
N SER A 251 6.84 4.25 -16.90
CA SER A 251 6.41 4.39 -18.28
C SER A 251 5.84 3.07 -18.81
N VAL A 252 4.74 3.15 -19.55
CA VAL A 252 4.20 1.98 -20.27
C VAL A 252 4.96 1.83 -21.57
N ASN A 253 5.35 0.61 -21.91
CA ASN A 253 6.03 0.33 -23.18
C ASN A 253 5.16 0.73 -24.37
N THR A 254 5.70 1.51 -25.29
CA THR A 254 5.02 1.98 -26.52
C THR A 254 5.66 1.42 -27.80
N SER A 255 6.44 0.34 -27.68
CA SER A 255 7.12 -0.27 -28.84
C SER A 255 6.11 -0.79 -29.87
N GLN A 256 6.52 -0.78 -31.14
CA GLN A 256 5.72 -1.33 -32.24
C GLN A 256 5.31 -2.79 -32.00
N LYS A 257 6.19 -3.58 -31.40
CA LYS A 257 5.91 -4.97 -31.02
C LYS A 257 4.71 -5.06 -30.08
N LYS A 258 4.70 -4.26 -29.00
CA LYS A 258 3.58 -4.25 -28.06
C LYS A 258 2.26 -3.84 -28.72
N VAL A 259 2.30 -2.84 -29.60
CA VAL A 259 1.09 -2.40 -30.33
C VAL A 259 0.56 -3.53 -31.21
N THR A 260 1.44 -4.22 -31.92
CA THR A 260 1.09 -5.38 -32.75
C THR A 260 0.48 -6.50 -31.93
N ASP A 261 1.12 -6.86 -30.80
CA ASP A 261 0.62 -7.91 -29.90
C ASP A 261 -0.73 -7.53 -29.28
N ALA A 262 -0.90 -6.27 -28.88
CA ALA A 262 -2.18 -5.78 -28.35
C ALA A 262 -3.32 -5.80 -29.36
N ILE A 263 -3.03 -5.50 -30.64
CA ILE A 263 -4.01 -5.61 -31.74
C ILE A 263 -4.36 -7.07 -31.97
N ALA A 264 -3.37 -7.97 -32.04
CA ALA A 264 -3.60 -9.40 -32.21
C ALA A 264 -4.51 -9.96 -31.11
N ILE A 265 -4.24 -9.61 -29.85
CA ILE A 265 -5.06 -9.98 -28.69
C ILE A 265 -6.51 -9.47 -28.84
N LYS A 266 -6.71 -8.21 -29.26
CA LYS A 266 -8.05 -7.65 -29.47
C LYS A 266 -8.81 -8.38 -30.58
N VAL A 267 -8.14 -8.70 -31.68
CA VAL A 267 -8.73 -9.41 -32.83
C VAL A 267 -9.12 -10.83 -32.39
N GLU A 268 -8.25 -11.52 -31.67
CA GLU A 268 -8.54 -12.87 -31.20
C GLU A 268 -9.72 -12.90 -30.20
N LYS A 269 -9.79 -11.92 -29.31
CA LYS A 269 -10.96 -11.75 -28.41
C LYS A 269 -12.26 -11.48 -29.15
N ALA A 270 -12.20 -10.70 -30.22
CA ALA A 270 -13.38 -10.35 -31.02
C ALA A 270 -13.83 -11.49 -31.91
N GLY A 271 -12.91 -12.31 -32.41
CA GLY A 271 -13.20 -13.41 -33.37
C GLY A 271 -13.40 -14.79 -32.74
N GLY A 272 -12.99 -14.98 -31.47
CA GLY A 272 -13.06 -16.27 -30.78
C GLY A 272 -14.39 -16.56 -30.11
N ALA A 273 -14.64 -17.83 -29.76
CA ALA A 273 -15.79 -18.23 -28.97
C ALA A 273 -15.71 -17.60 -27.55
N ARG A 274 -16.87 -17.38 -26.94
CA ARG A 274 -16.98 -16.74 -25.62
C ARG A 274 -16.16 -17.51 -24.57
N GLY A 275 -15.16 -16.84 -24.00
CA GLY A 275 -14.27 -17.40 -22.98
C GLY A 275 -13.09 -18.22 -23.51
N GLU A 276 -13.00 -18.49 -24.81
CA GLU A 276 -11.90 -19.27 -25.39
C GLU A 276 -10.54 -18.58 -25.21
N TYR A 277 -10.49 -17.28 -25.39
CA TYR A 277 -9.26 -16.50 -25.19
C TYR A 277 -8.76 -16.54 -23.75
N ASP A 278 -9.67 -16.34 -22.79
CA ASP A 278 -9.32 -16.33 -21.35
C ASP A 278 -8.85 -17.71 -20.89
N LEU A 279 -9.42 -18.79 -21.44
CA LEU A 279 -8.98 -20.17 -21.16
C LEU A 279 -7.60 -20.51 -21.74
N LYS A 280 -7.25 -19.92 -22.91
CA LYS A 280 -5.93 -20.14 -23.54
C LYS A 280 -4.80 -19.40 -22.82
N ILE A 281 -5.07 -18.24 -22.24
CA ILE A 281 -4.04 -17.37 -21.67
C ILE A 281 -3.84 -17.60 -20.17
N LEU A 282 -4.96 -17.80 -19.45
CA LEU A 282 -4.91 -17.93 -18.01
C LEU A 282 -5.87 -19.01 -17.53
N ASP A 283 -5.31 -20.08 -16.97
CA ASP A 283 -6.11 -21.06 -16.24
C ASP A 283 -6.69 -20.39 -14.97
N ARG A 284 -7.96 -20.69 -14.65
CA ARG A 284 -8.59 -20.24 -13.41
C ARG A 284 -7.82 -20.69 -12.17
N ALA A 285 -7.21 -21.88 -12.23
CA ALA A 285 -6.35 -22.39 -11.16
C ALA A 285 -5.11 -21.52 -10.94
N ASP A 286 -4.47 -21.02 -12.03
CA ASP A 286 -3.33 -20.10 -11.94
C ASP A 286 -3.74 -18.79 -11.27
N VAL A 287 -4.89 -18.22 -11.67
CA VAL A 287 -5.40 -16.96 -11.07
C VAL A 287 -5.68 -17.15 -9.59
N TYR A 288 -6.33 -18.24 -9.22
CA TYR A 288 -6.64 -18.57 -7.84
C TYR A 288 -5.36 -18.74 -7.00
N ARG A 289 -4.40 -19.48 -7.52
CA ARG A 289 -3.10 -19.69 -6.87
C ARG A 289 -2.37 -18.36 -6.65
N VAL A 290 -2.32 -17.48 -7.66
CA VAL A 290 -1.71 -16.14 -7.54
C VAL A 290 -2.40 -15.33 -6.44
N ARG A 291 -3.73 -15.28 -6.42
CA ARG A 291 -4.48 -14.55 -5.38
C ARG A 291 -4.21 -15.10 -3.99
N LEU A 292 -4.12 -16.41 -3.83
CA LEU A 292 -3.80 -17.04 -2.55
C LEU A 292 -2.39 -16.69 -2.09
N ILE A 293 -1.39 -16.81 -2.97
CA ILE A 293 0.00 -16.45 -2.65
C ILE A 293 0.08 -14.97 -2.24
N LEU A 294 -0.57 -14.08 -3.00
CA LEU A 294 -0.55 -12.64 -2.71
C LEU A 294 -1.27 -12.30 -1.40
N ALA A 295 -2.39 -12.94 -1.09
CA ALA A 295 -3.08 -12.74 0.18
C ALA A 295 -2.17 -13.13 1.36
N ILE A 296 -1.49 -14.28 1.30
CA ILE A 296 -0.55 -14.73 2.32
C ILE A 296 0.65 -13.78 2.41
N LEU A 297 1.22 -13.39 1.27
CA LEU A 297 2.36 -12.47 1.21
C LEU A 297 2.03 -11.13 1.87
N MET A 298 0.86 -10.54 1.56
CA MET A 298 0.42 -9.27 2.15
C MET A 298 0.26 -9.39 3.68
N CYS A 299 -0.29 -10.49 4.19
CA CYS A 299 -0.36 -10.73 5.64
C CYS A 299 1.02 -10.84 6.28
N LYS A 300 1.96 -11.56 5.65
CA LYS A 300 3.34 -11.66 6.14
C LYS A 300 4.07 -10.33 6.16
N LEU A 301 3.91 -9.51 5.12
CA LEU A 301 4.49 -8.17 5.04
C LEU A 301 3.92 -7.25 6.13
N LYS A 302 2.61 -7.31 6.40
CA LYS A 302 1.98 -6.58 7.51
C LYS A 302 2.62 -6.98 8.85
N LYS A 303 2.76 -8.30 9.10
CA LYS A 303 3.38 -8.82 10.31
C LYS A 303 4.84 -8.38 10.47
N LEU A 304 5.65 -8.47 9.42
CA LEU A 304 7.06 -8.01 9.43
C LEU A 304 7.19 -6.50 9.70
N SER A 305 6.18 -5.72 9.38
CA SER A 305 6.22 -4.28 9.52
C SER A 305 5.56 -3.76 10.80
N GLU A 306 4.83 -4.61 11.51
CA GLU A 306 4.10 -4.25 12.73
C GLU A 306 4.96 -3.59 13.82
N PRO A 307 6.18 -4.08 14.15
CA PRO A 307 7.01 -3.44 15.16
C PRO A 307 7.39 -1.99 14.84
N TYR A 308 7.57 -1.70 13.56
CA TYR A 308 7.93 -0.36 13.06
C TYR A 308 6.72 0.58 13.02
N LYS A 309 5.55 0.07 12.64
CA LYS A 309 4.30 0.84 12.66
C LYS A 309 3.88 1.23 14.07
N ARG A 310 4.10 0.36 15.05
CA ARG A 310 3.83 0.67 16.46
C ARG A 310 4.60 1.89 16.94
N GLN A 311 5.86 2.05 16.56
CA GLN A 311 6.66 3.23 16.92
C GLN A 311 6.01 4.52 16.41
N LEU A 312 5.46 4.52 15.17
CA LEU A 312 4.75 5.68 14.60
C LEU A 312 3.41 5.98 15.30
N ILE A 313 2.76 4.96 15.85
CA ILE A 313 1.50 5.12 16.59
C ILE A 313 1.77 5.65 18.01
N GLU A 314 2.80 5.14 18.66
CA GLU A 314 3.18 5.50 20.03
C GLU A 314 3.80 6.90 20.10
N ASP A 315 4.71 7.21 19.18
CA ASP A 315 5.32 8.55 19.07
C ASP A 315 4.86 9.27 17.79
N LYS A 316 3.87 10.14 17.94
CA LYS A 316 3.28 10.92 16.84
C LYS A 316 4.21 12.00 16.27
N THR A 317 5.38 12.23 16.88
CA THR A 317 6.39 13.18 16.38
C THR A 317 7.31 12.55 15.35
N LEU A 318 7.42 11.21 15.35
CA LEU A 318 8.23 10.48 14.40
C LEU A 318 7.67 10.60 12.97
N LYS A 319 8.57 10.76 12.04
CA LYS A 319 8.32 10.67 10.60
C LYS A 319 8.71 9.28 10.11
N LEU A 320 8.25 8.94 8.91
CA LEU A 320 8.61 7.66 8.30
C LEU A 320 10.14 7.51 8.14
N ASP A 321 10.82 8.60 7.79
CA ASP A 321 12.28 8.62 7.61
C ASP A 321 13.07 8.39 8.90
N ASP A 322 12.45 8.59 10.07
CA ASP A 322 13.05 8.35 11.38
C ASP A 322 13.01 6.85 11.77
N ILE A 323 12.26 6.03 11.02
CA ILE A 323 12.05 4.61 11.32
C ILE A 323 13.02 3.75 10.52
N GLU A 324 13.59 2.76 11.18
CA GLU A 324 14.46 1.79 10.51
C GLU A 324 13.73 1.01 9.41
N SER A 325 14.43 0.69 8.33
CA SER A 325 13.85 -0.03 7.18
C SER A 325 13.35 -1.45 7.49
N GLY A 326 13.82 -2.05 8.59
CA GLY A 326 13.49 -3.43 8.96
C GLY A 326 14.10 -4.47 8.02
N THR A 327 15.27 -4.16 7.46
CA THR A 327 16.06 -5.06 6.61
C THR A 327 17.54 -4.81 6.86
N PHE A 328 18.31 -5.87 7.01
CA PHE A 328 19.76 -5.75 7.11
C PHE A 328 20.39 -5.77 5.72
N ILE A 329 21.19 -4.75 5.40
CA ILE A 329 21.89 -4.60 4.11
C ILE A 329 23.41 -4.79 4.39
N PRO A 330 23.98 -5.97 4.10
CA PRO A 330 25.37 -6.26 4.45
C PRO A 330 26.40 -5.45 3.67
N PHE A 331 26.02 -4.93 2.50
CA PHE A 331 26.86 -4.13 1.60
C PHE A 331 26.55 -2.63 1.64
N LYS A 332 25.98 -2.13 2.76
CA LYS A 332 25.58 -0.72 2.90
C LYS A 332 26.73 0.26 2.74
N GLU A 333 27.96 -0.10 3.15
CA GLU A 333 29.13 0.78 3.02
C GLU A 333 29.53 0.94 1.54
N GLN A 334 29.45 -0.13 0.75
CA GLN A 334 29.69 -0.08 -0.69
C GLN A 334 28.62 0.77 -1.39
N LEU A 335 27.36 0.70 -0.96
CA LEU A 335 26.29 1.55 -1.50
C LEU A 335 26.54 3.03 -1.20
N LYS A 336 26.96 3.38 0.01
CA LYS A 336 27.29 4.78 0.38
C LYS A 336 28.35 5.40 -0.53
N THR A 337 29.34 4.62 -0.93
CA THR A 337 30.43 5.10 -1.80
C THR A 337 30.12 4.98 -3.28
N GLY A 338 29.26 4.05 -3.67
CA GLY A 338 28.95 3.76 -5.09
C GLY A 338 27.77 4.53 -5.64
N LEU A 339 26.82 4.95 -4.79
CA LEU A 339 25.69 5.75 -5.28
C LEU A 339 26.15 7.18 -5.60
N PRO A 340 25.65 7.78 -6.70
CA PRO A 340 25.95 9.16 -7.04
C PRO A 340 25.35 10.11 -5.98
N HIS A 341 26.05 11.22 -5.70
CA HIS A 341 25.70 12.19 -4.65
C HIS A 341 25.98 13.63 -5.05
N LYS A 342 25.95 13.91 -6.36
CA LYS A 342 26.28 15.24 -6.91
C LYS A 342 25.06 16.13 -7.11
N GLN A 343 23.87 15.55 -7.28
CA GLN A 343 22.64 16.28 -7.60
C GLN A 343 21.52 15.96 -6.61
N ILE A 344 20.59 16.90 -6.43
CA ILE A 344 19.42 16.69 -5.54
C ILE A 344 18.57 15.51 -6.03
N LEU A 345 18.47 15.28 -7.33
CA LEU A 345 17.76 14.14 -7.91
C LEU A 345 18.38 12.79 -7.54
N ASP A 346 19.69 12.76 -7.26
CA ASP A 346 20.38 11.56 -6.82
C ASP A 346 19.89 11.08 -5.45
N MET A 347 19.45 12.00 -4.58
CA MET A 347 18.85 11.65 -3.29
C MET A 347 17.54 10.87 -3.48
N THR A 348 16.64 11.34 -4.33
CA THR A 348 15.37 10.67 -4.62
C THR A 348 15.60 9.31 -5.31
N ALA A 349 16.58 9.22 -6.20
CA ALA A 349 16.95 7.97 -6.85
C ALA A 349 17.54 6.98 -5.84
N ALA A 350 18.41 7.44 -4.92
CA ALA A 350 19.00 6.62 -3.88
C ALA A 350 17.94 6.12 -2.88
N GLU A 351 17.00 6.98 -2.50
CA GLU A 351 15.87 6.62 -1.65
C GLU A 351 14.98 5.56 -2.32
N THR A 352 14.57 5.79 -3.57
CA THR A 352 13.79 4.81 -4.34
C THR A 352 14.52 3.47 -4.44
N PHE A 353 15.83 3.51 -4.71
CA PHE A 353 16.65 2.32 -4.80
C PHE A 353 16.72 1.55 -3.48
N THR A 354 17.03 2.24 -2.37
CA THR A 354 17.14 1.61 -1.04
C THR A 354 15.80 1.06 -0.57
N THR A 355 14.72 1.74 -0.88
CA THR A 355 13.35 1.25 -0.58
C THR A 355 13.00 0.02 -1.41
N ASN A 356 13.30 0.02 -2.73
CA ASN A 356 13.12 -1.17 -3.58
C ASN A 356 13.94 -2.36 -3.08
N LEU A 357 15.20 -2.14 -2.72
CA LEU A 357 16.08 -3.17 -2.17
C LEU A 357 15.52 -3.77 -0.87
N THR A 358 15.05 -2.92 0.03
CA THR A 358 14.41 -3.32 1.28
C THR A 358 13.14 -4.11 1.04
N LEU A 359 12.27 -3.65 0.14
CA LEU A 359 11.02 -4.33 -0.20
C LEU A 359 11.26 -5.70 -0.83
N LEU A 360 12.25 -5.82 -1.73
CA LEU A 360 12.62 -7.09 -2.35
C LEU A 360 13.08 -8.10 -1.30
N ALA A 361 13.91 -7.68 -0.34
CA ALA A 361 14.33 -8.55 0.75
C ALA A 361 13.15 -8.98 1.64
N LYS A 362 12.18 -8.08 1.93
CA LYS A 362 10.97 -8.40 2.70
C LYS A 362 10.01 -9.32 1.95
N ILE A 363 9.77 -9.07 0.67
CA ILE A 363 8.90 -9.91 -0.18
C ILE A 363 9.47 -11.33 -0.25
N ASN A 364 10.77 -11.47 -0.30
CA ASN A 364 11.46 -12.76 -0.34
C ASN A 364 11.92 -13.26 1.04
N ALA A 365 11.39 -12.72 2.14
CA ALA A 365 11.90 -12.97 3.50
C ALA A 365 11.97 -14.45 3.89
N ASP A 366 11.07 -15.30 3.36
CA ASP A 366 11.09 -16.74 3.61
C ASP A 366 12.23 -17.49 2.87
N SER A 367 12.78 -16.87 1.81
CA SER A 367 13.94 -17.38 1.06
C SER A 367 15.25 -16.67 1.42
N ARG A 368 15.20 -15.70 2.33
CA ARG A 368 16.40 -14.92 2.71
C ARG A 368 16.95 -15.36 4.05
N PRO A 369 18.28 -15.26 4.25
CA PRO A 369 18.87 -15.35 5.57
C PRO A 369 18.23 -14.31 6.51
N LYS A 370 18.21 -14.58 7.79
CA LYS A 370 17.58 -13.73 8.79
C LYS A 370 18.59 -13.33 9.87
N LEU A 371 18.55 -12.07 10.27
CA LEU A 371 19.27 -11.58 11.44
C LEU A 371 18.28 -11.56 12.61
N VAL A 372 18.69 -12.14 13.75
CA VAL A 372 17.90 -12.13 14.98
C VAL A 372 18.60 -11.21 15.97
N TYR A 373 17.90 -10.17 16.39
CA TYR A 373 18.40 -9.24 17.41
C TYR A 373 18.19 -9.79 18.83
N SER A 374 18.87 -9.20 19.81
CA SER A 374 18.81 -9.63 21.21
C SER A 374 17.43 -9.47 21.86
N ASP A 375 16.61 -8.57 21.35
CA ASP A 375 15.20 -8.35 21.74
C ASP A 375 14.22 -9.31 21.08
N GLY A 376 14.71 -10.23 20.23
CA GLY A 376 13.91 -11.20 19.48
C GLY A 376 13.39 -10.69 18.13
N LEU A 377 13.68 -9.45 17.76
CA LEU A 377 13.29 -8.93 16.44
C LEU A 377 14.05 -9.68 15.34
N VAL A 378 13.30 -10.15 14.33
CA VAL A 378 13.84 -10.91 13.20
C VAL A 378 13.69 -10.09 11.93
N VAL A 379 14.79 -9.80 11.25
CA VAL A 379 14.80 -9.04 9.99
C VAL A 379 15.42 -9.84 8.85
N PRO A 380 14.92 -9.74 7.61
CA PRO A 380 15.54 -10.36 6.45
C PRO A 380 16.86 -9.66 6.11
N ILE A 381 17.81 -10.42 5.57
CA ILE A 381 19.08 -9.92 5.06
C ILE A 381 18.96 -9.77 3.55
N ALA A 382 19.18 -8.58 3.03
CA ALA A 382 19.21 -8.34 1.59
C ALA A 382 20.37 -9.08 0.92
N THR A 383 20.10 -9.67 -0.23
CA THR A 383 21.07 -10.44 -1.02
C THR A 383 21.50 -9.68 -2.27
N PHE A 384 22.51 -10.21 -2.96
CA PHE A 384 22.92 -9.66 -4.26
C PHE A 384 21.85 -9.83 -5.35
N GLU A 385 20.95 -10.80 -5.21
CA GLU A 385 19.79 -10.94 -6.11
C GLU A 385 18.81 -9.77 -5.93
N ASP A 386 18.53 -9.38 -4.68
CA ASP A 386 17.70 -8.23 -4.38
C ASP A 386 18.34 -6.94 -4.90
N LEU A 387 19.66 -6.82 -4.73
CA LEU A 387 20.45 -5.70 -5.25
C LEU A 387 20.36 -5.62 -6.77
N ALA A 388 20.59 -6.73 -7.48
CA ALA A 388 20.50 -6.80 -8.94
C ALA A 388 19.11 -6.40 -9.45
N MET A 389 18.07 -6.90 -8.80
CA MET A 389 16.69 -6.57 -9.15
C MET A 389 16.39 -5.09 -8.88
N ALA A 390 16.77 -4.55 -7.72
CA ALA A 390 16.59 -3.13 -7.39
C ALA A 390 17.27 -2.22 -8.41
N MET A 391 18.51 -2.56 -8.80
CA MET A 391 19.25 -1.84 -9.86
C MET A 391 18.55 -1.93 -11.21
N SER A 392 18.06 -3.11 -11.60
CA SER A 392 17.35 -3.29 -12.88
C SER A 392 16.06 -2.46 -12.98
N LEU A 393 15.41 -2.19 -11.85
CA LEU A 393 14.20 -1.38 -11.79
C LEU A 393 14.49 0.12 -11.89
N LEU A 394 15.63 0.57 -11.34
CA LEU A 394 16.08 1.95 -11.52
C LEU A 394 16.62 2.20 -12.92
N TYR A 395 17.31 1.19 -13.47
CA TYR A 395 17.92 1.28 -14.80
C TYR A 395 16.86 1.13 -15.89
N ASP A 396 16.03 2.14 -16.06
CA ASP A 396 15.18 2.27 -17.23
C ASP A 396 15.72 3.38 -18.12
N THR A 397 16.19 3.03 -19.32
CA THR A 397 16.67 3.98 -20.34
C THR A 397 15.63 5.03 -20.72
N ASN A 398 14.37 4.80 -20.36
CA ASN A 398 13.24 5.74 -20.51
C ASN A 398 12.93 6.53 -19.24
N ASN A 399 13.68 6.32 -18.14
CA ASN A 399 13.47 7.05 -16.90
C ASN A 399 14.42 8.27 -16.86
N PRO A 400 13.90 9.50 -17.07
CA PRO A 400 14.74 10.70 -17.11
C PRO A 400 15.38 11.07 -15.76
N GLY A 401 15.18 10.24 -14.72
CA GLY A 401 15.67 10.47 -13.38
C GLY A 401 16.99 9.80 -13.00
N LEU A 402 17.56 8.94 -13.85
CA LEU A 402 18.90 8.39 -13.60
C LEU A 402 19.97 9.32 -14.14
N SER A 403 20.91 9.74 -13.27
CA SER A 403 22.08 10.47 -13.76
C SER A 403 22.97 9.57 -14.61
N PRO A 404 23.69 10.12 -15.60
CA PRO A 404 24.67 9.37 -16.39
C PRO A 404 25.70 8.65 -15.53
N GLU A 405 26.05 9.21 -14.37
CA GLU A 405 27.00 8.60 -13.44
C GLU A 405 26.42 7.35 -12.74
N LEU A 406 25.13 7.32 -12.40
CA LEU A 406 24.49 6.13 -11.86
C LEU A 406 24.43 5.01 -12.92
N GLN A 407 24.19 5.39 -14.16
CA GLN A 407 24.20 4.49 -15.29
C GLN A 407 25.59 3.89 -15.51
N GLN A 408 26.62 4.73 -15.51
CA GLN A 408 28.02 4.33 -15.66
C GLN A 408 28.46 3.42 -14.51
N TRP A 409 28.13 3.77 -13.26
CA TRP A 409 28.43 2.94 -12.10
C TRP A 409 27.78 1.55 -12.18
N TYR A 410 26.52 1.50 -12.64
CA TYR A 410 25.81 0.22 -12.82
C TYR A 410 26.50 -0.65 -13.87
N GLU A 411 26.86 -0.10 -15.03
CA GLU A 411 27.50 -0.83 -16.12
C GLU A 411 28.92 -1.27 -15.76
N GLU A 412 29.74 -0.36 -15.27
CA GLU A 412 31.17 -0.59 -15.07
C GLU A 412 31.50 -1.32 -13.75
N VAL A 413 30.74 -1.09 -12.69
CA VAL A 413 31.09 -1.62 -11.39
C VAL A 413 30.16 -2.79 -11.00
N PHE A 414 28.85 -2.56 -11.08
CA PHE A 414 27.91 -3.54 -10.58
C PHE A 414 27.78 -4.76 -11.51
N MET A 415 27.61 -4.54 -12.81
CA MET A 415 27.43 -5.63 -13.76
C MET A 415 28.69 -6.49 -13.91
N GLU A 416 29.85 -5.91 -13.80
CA GLU A 416 31.12 -6.64 -13.82
C GLU A 416 31.23 -7.59 -12.61
N VAL A 417 30.99 -7.06 -11.39
CA VAL A 417 31.00 -7.87 -10.16
C VAL A 417 29.91 -8.95 -10.15
N TYR A 418 28.72 -8.62 -10.65
CA TYR A 418 27.61 -9.56 -10.73
C TYR A 418 27.90 -10.71 -11.69
N ASN A 419 28.40 -10.39 -12.89
CA ASN A 419 28.74 -11.38 -13.91
C ASN A 419 29.89 -12.28 -13.46
N ASP A 420 30.91 -11.75 -12.79
CA ASP A 420 32.03 -12.53 -12.22
C ASP A 420 31.55 -13.52 -11.16
N LYS A 421 30.60 -13.09 -10.28
CA LYS A 421 30.00 -14.00 -9.28
C LYS A 421 29.11 -15.07 -9.90
N VAL A 422 28.30 -14.71 -10.88
CA VAL A 422 27.45 -15.69 -11.60
C VAL A 422 28.30 -16.70 -12.34
N ALA A 423 29.40 -16.28 -12.98
CA ALA A 423 30.34 -17.16 -13.61
C ALA A 423 31.01 -18.13 -12.62
N LYS A 424 31.45 -17.63 -11.45
CA LYS A 424 32.04 -18.44 -10.37
C LYS A 424 31.06 -19.40 -9.71
N GLN A 425 29.77 -19.08 -9.70
CA GLN A 425 28.73 -19.95 -9.17
C GLN A 425 28.42 -21.11 -10.12
N LYS A 426 28.34 -20.83 -11.42
CA LYS A 426 28.19 -21.87 -12.48
C LYS A 426 29.37 -22.84 -12.50
N THR A 427 30.59 -22.36 -12.31
CA THR A 427 31.80 -23.23 -12.25
C THR A 427 31.89 -24.06 -10.97
N ARG A 428 31.08 -23.81 -9.95
CA ARG A 428 31.02 -24.62 -8.72
C ARG A 428 29.90 -25.66 -8.76
N GLU A 429 28.95 -25.50 -9.65
CA GLU A 429 27.83 -26.43 -9.86
C GLU A 429 28.14 -27.46 -10.98
N GLU A 430 29.15 -27.19 -11.82
CA GLU A 430 29.80 -28.16 -12.73
C GLU A 430 30.94 -28.92 -12.02
#